data_d0426e4c5d05dd770bc6f12124016bd0
#
_entry.id   d0426e4c5d05dd770bc6f12124016bd0
#
_cell.length_a   1.000
_cell.length_b   1.000
_cell.length_c   1.000
_cell.angle_alpha   90.00
_cell.angle_beta   90.00
_cell.angle_gamma   90.00
#
_symmetry.space_group_name_H-M   'P 1'
#
loop_
_entity.id
_entity.type
_entity.pdbx_description
1 polymer ?
#
loop_
_entity_poly.entity_id
_entity_poly.type
_entity_poly.pdbx_seq_one_letter_code
_entity_poly.pdbx_strand_id
1 'polypeptide(L)'
;ADKRTPIKAPIRIDERPAEVLTREIPGHWEGDLVLGKNRESAIGTLVERTTRFLIIVPLKKKDSTTVRKAFESEFRKLPDNLKLSLTYDNGTEMAQHKTFTKNTKVKVYFAHPYSPWERPTNENTNGLIRDYFPKGTDFNLISKKQLKEVQNQLNERPRKTLEYESPLNTISRLYMNQNF
;
A
#
# COMPACT_ATOMS: atom_id res chain seq x y z
N ALA A 1 3.97 24.70 -14.95
CA ALA A 1 2.84 24.28 -14.12
C ALA A 1 2.49 22.84 -14.50
N ASP A 2 2.67 21.91 -13.57
CA ASP A 2 2.39 20.50 -13.75
C ASP A 2 0.86 20.32 -13.89
N LYS A 3 0.39 20.13 -15.10
CA LYS A 3 -1.03 19.90 -15.39
C LYS A 3 -1.40 18.45 -15.07
N ARG A 4 -1.39 18.10 -13.79
CA ARG A 4 -1.92 16.80 -13.36
C ARG A 4 -3.43 16.78 -13.57
N THR A 5 -3.91 15.81 -14.35
CA THR A 5 -5.34 15.62 -14.54
C THR A 5 -5.98 15.27 -13.19
N PRO A 6 -6.97 16.03 -12.72
CA PRO A 6 -7.60 15.73 -11.43
C PRO A 6 -8.23 14.32 -11.42
N ILE A 7 -8.17 13.67 -10.27
CA ILE A 7 -8.86 12.39 -10.07
C ILE A 7 -10.37 12.66 -10.16
N LYS A 8 -11.04 11.93 -11.04
CA LYS A 8 -12.50 12.09 -11.23
C LYS A 8 -13.28 11.41 -10.09
N ALA A 9 -14.14 12.18 -9.43
CA ALA A 9 -15.04 11.73 -8.36
C ALA A 9 -14.32 10.89 -7.27
N PRO A 10 -13.29 11.44 -6.62
CA PRO A 10 -12.62 10.73 -5.54
C PRO A 10 -13.53 10.63 -4.32
N ILE A 11 -13.55 9.47 -3.67
CA ILE A 11 -14.16 9.31 -2.35
C ILE A 11 -13.10 9.72 -1.33
N ARG A 12 -13.41 10.71 -0.51
CA ARG A 12 -12.44 11.27 0.45
C ARG A 12 -12.35 10.42 1.71
N ILE A 13 -11.23 10.58 2.42
CA ILE A 13 -10.93 9.87 3.67
C ILE A 13 -12.01 10.08 4.74
N ASP A 14 -12.71 11.21 4.70
CA ASP A 14 -13.80 11.54 5.64
C ASP A 14 -15.00 10.59 5.52
N GLU A 15 -15.18 9.97 4.35
CA GLU A 15 -16.23 8.99 4.08
C GLU A 15 -15.82 7.56 4.46
N ARG A 16 -14.59 7.38 4.94
CA ARG A 16 -14.04 6.09 5.32
C ARG A 16 -14.72 5.57 6.59
N PRO A 17 -15.05 4.26 6.67
CA PRO A 17 -15.65 3.69 7.87
C PRO A 17 -14.82 3.97 9.14
N ALA A 18 -15.49 4.26 10.26
CA ALA A 18 -14.81 4.56 11.53
C ALA A 18 -13.90 3.40 12.01
N GLU A 19 -14.24 2.16 11.71
CA GLU A 19 -13.44 0.97 12.05
C GLU A 19 -12.01 1.03 11.50
N VAL A 20 -11.77 1.76 10.42
CA VAL A 20 -10.42 1.92 9.85
C VAL A 20 -9.50 2.69 10.81
N LEU A 21 -10.06 3.58 11.62
CA LEU A 21 -9.30 4.40 12.57
C LEU A 21 -8.83 3.59 13.79
N THR A 22 -9.61 2.60 14.23
CA THR A 22 -9.30 1.81 15.43
C THR A 22 -8.15 0.84 15.20
N ARG A 23 -7.85 0.48 13.96
CA ARG A 23 -6.83 -0.51 13.57
C ARG A 23 -7.03 -1.89 14.23
N GLU A 24 -8.28 -2.24 14.55
CA GLU A 24 -8.63 -3.53 15.18
C GLU A 24 -8.98 -4.59 14.14
N ILE A 25 -9.59 -4.17 13.02
CA ILE A 25 -10.05 -5.05 11.96
C ILE A 25 -9.01 -5.04 10.82
N PRO A 26 -8.32 -6.17 10.54
CA PRO A 26 -7.43 -6.26 9.39
C PRO A 26 -8.18 -6.23 8.05
N GLY A 27 -7.49 -5.84 7.00
CA GLY A 27 -8.06 -5.73 5.65
C GLY A 27 -8.16 -4.29 5.12
N HIS A 28 -7.75 -3.31 5.91
CA HIS A 28 -7.67 -1.91 5.50
C HIS A 28 -6.22 -1.53 5.21
N TRP A 29 -5.95 -1.17 3.96
CA TRP A 29 -4.62 -0.95 3.42
C TRP A 29 -4.34 0.54 3.16
N GLU A 30 -3.09 0.91 3.23
CA GLU A 30 -2.56 2.17 2.70
C GLU A 30 -1.64 1.87 1.51
N GLY A 31 -1.83 2.60 0.40
CA GLY A 31 -1.03 2.45 -0.80
C GLY A 31 -0.22 3.69 -1.13
N ASP A 32 0.94 3.49 -1.76
CA ASP A 32 1.82 4.56 -2.20
C ASP A 32 2.78 4.09 -3.29
N LEU A 33 3.50 5.04 -3.88
CA LEU A 33 4.67 4.77 -4.71
C LEU A 33 5.94 5.25 -4.01
N VAL A 34 6.98 4.43 -4.07
CA VAL A 34 8.35 4.83 -3.70
C VAL A 34 9.10 5.09 -4.99
N LEU A 35 9.48 6.35 -5.19
CA LEU A 35 10.12 6.80 -6.42
C LEU A 35 11.62 6.49 -6.41
N GLY A 36 12.12 6.04 -7.54
CA GLY A 36 13.53 5.77 -7.77
C GLY A 36 14.30 7.00 -8.26
N LYS A 37 15.51 6.74 -8.76
CA LYS A 37 16.42 7.76 -9.29
C LYS A 37 15.72 8.67 -10.31
N ASN A 38 15.90 9.97 -10.16
CA ASN A 38 15.32 10.99 -11.04
C ASN A 38 13.80 10.88 -11.21
N ARG A 39 13.11 10.16 -10.34
CA ARG A 39 11.67 9.86 -10.45
C ARG A 39 11.28 9.08 -11.72
N GLU A 40 12.23 8.39 -12.34
CA GLU A 40 12.01 7.65 -13.59
C GLU A 40 11.45 6.24 -13.34
N SER A 41 11.85 5.63 -12.24
CA SER A 41 11.34 4.32 -11.82
C SER A 41 10.56 4.43 -10.50
N ALA A 42 9.80 3.38 -10.17
CA ALA A 42 9.08 3.30 -8.91
C ALA A 42 8.75 1.85 -8.55
N ILE A 43 8.49 1.64 -7.27
CA ILE A 43 7.77 0.47 -6.76
C ILE A 43 6.49 0.92 -6.10
N GLY A 44 5.45 0.09 -6.14
CA GLY A 44 4.25 0.27 -5.33
C GLY A 44 4.44 -0.32 -3.94
N THR A 45 3.74 0.22 -2.97
CA THR A 45 3.66 -0.32 -1.62
C THR A 45 2.22 -0.42 -1.19
N LEU A 46 1.88 -1.54 -0.56
CA LEU A 46 0.60 -1.78 0.09
C LEU A 46 0.89 -2.21 1.52
N VAL A 47 0.41 -1.45 2.50
CA VAL A 47 0.63 -1.74 3.91
C VAL A 47 -0.70 -1.92 4.61
N GLU A 48 -0.89 -3.05 5.26
CA GLU A 48 -2.08 -3.32 6.06
C GLU A 48 -2.01 -2.59 7.41
N ARG A 49 -3.05 -1.82 7.74
CA ARG A 49 -3.02 -0.86 8.84
C ARG A 49 -2.94 -1.48 10.23
N THR A 50 -3.58 -2.63 10.45
CA THR A 50 -3.63 -3.31 11.75
C THR A 50 -2.33 -4.06 12.02
N THR A 51 -1.85 -4.80 11.03
CA THR A 51 -0.74 -5.75 11.17
C THR A 51 0.60 -5.21 10.70
N ARG A 52 0.61 -4.07 10.01
CA ARG A 52 1.80 -3.51 9.33
C ARG A 52 2.34 -4.41 8.22
N PHE A 53 1.61 -5.42 7.81
CA PHE A 53 2.03 -6.31 6.73
C PHE A 53 2.24 -5.55 5.43
N LEU A 54 3.39 -5.75 4.82
CA LEU A 54 3.84 -5.04 3.62
C LEU A 54 3.79 -5.94 2.40
N ILE A 55 3.27 -5.41 1.31
CA ILE A 55 3.44 -5.95 -0.04
C ILE A 55 4.20 -4.91 -0.87
N ILE A 56 5.36 -5.28 -1.39
CA ILE A 56 6.10 -4.48 -2.36
C ILE A 56 5.67 -4.91 -3.77
N VAL A 57 5.21 -3.97 -4.56
CA VAL A 57 4.63 -4.22 -5.88
C VAL A 57 5.61 -3.77 -6.97
N PRO A 58 6.18 -4.71 -7.75
CA PRO A 58 7.01 -4.33 -8.89
C PRO A 58 6.20 -3.56 -9.93
N LEU A 59 6.75 -2.48 -10.45
CA LEU A 59 6.12 -1.65 -11.48
C LEU A 59 7.05 -1.48 -12.67
N LYS A 60 6.53 -1.74 -13.88
CA LYS A 60 7.25 -1.45 -15.13
C LYS A 60 7.17 0.02 -15.50
N LYS A 61 6.07 0.68 -15.15
CA LYS A 61 5.78 2.10 -15.41
C LYS A 61 4.95 2.67 -14.26
N LYS A 62 4.86 3.98 -14.20
CA LYS A 62 4.10 4.72 -13.16
C LYS A 62 2.73 5.22 -13.63
N ASP A 63 2.32 4.88 -14.85
CA ASP A 63 1.01 5.27 -15.37
C ASP A 63 -0.13 4.56 -14.62
N SER A 64 -1.31 5.18 -14.66
CA SER A 64 -2.46 4.69 -13.89
C SER A 64 -2.92 3.29 -14.27
N THR A 65 -2.78 2.90 -15.54
CA THR A 65 -3.16 1.56 -16.00
C THR A 65 -2.21 0.50 -15.44
N THR A 66 -0.90 0.74 -15.48
CA THR A 66 0.11 -0.17 -14.96
C THR A 66 -0.03 -0.33 -13.45
N VAL A 67 -0.18 0.78 -12.71
CA VAL A 67 -0.35 0.76 -11.25
C VAL A 67 -1.63 0.02 -10.87
N ARG A 68 -2.76 0.33 -11.53
CA ARG A 68 -4.03 -0.35 -11.29
C ARG A 68 -3.91 -1.86 -11.45
N LYS A 69 -3.39 -2.32 -12.59
CA LYS A 69 -3.25 -3.75 -12.88
C LYS A 69 -2.32 -4.46 -11.88
N ALA A 70 -1.23 -3.81 -11.50
CA ALA A 70 -0.27 -4.37 -10.55
C ALA A 70 -0.90 -4.52 -9.16
N PHE A 71 -1.61 -3.52 -8.67
CA PHE A 71 -2.31 -3.58 -7.39
C PHE A 71 -3.46 -4.59 -7.42
N GLU A 72 -4.25 -4.64 -8.49
CA GLU A 72 -5.29 -5.66 -8.66
C GLU A 72 -4.71 -7.08 -8.57
N SER A 73 -3.57 -7.31 -9.19
CA SER A 73 -2.90 -8.62 -9.15
C SER A 73 -2.54 -9.03 -7.72
N GLU A 74 -2.07 -8.10 -6.89
CA GLU A 74 -1.76 -8.40 -5.49
C GLU A 74 -3.03 -8.63 -4.65
N PHE A 75 -4.05 -7.80 -4.80
CA PHE A 75 -5.31 -7.96 -4.07
C PHE A 75 -6.05 -9.26 -4.41
N ARG A 76 -5.92 -9.77 -5.64
CA ARG A 76 -6.52 -11.07 -6.02
C ARG A 76 -5.95 -12.25 -5.24
N LYS A 77 -4.72 -12.15 -4.75
CA LYS A 77 -4.07 -13.18 -3.95
C LYS A 77 -4.54 -13.21 -2.50
N LEU A 78 -5.23 -12.15 -2.06
CA LEU A 78 -5.70 -12.02 -0.69
C LEU A 78 -7.09 -12.63 -0.52
N PRO A 79 -7.38 -13.22 0.65
CA PRO A 79 -8.74 -13.64 0.98
C PRO A 79 -9.66 -12.42 1.14
N ASP A 80 -10.97 -12.61 0.94
CA ASP A 80 -11.94 -11.51 0.92
C ASP A 80 -11.97 -10.69 2.21
N ASN A 81 -11.78 -11.33 3.36
CA ASN A 81 -11.75 -10.66 4.65
C ASN A 81 -10.50 -9.82 4.91
N LEU A 82 -9.48 -9.92 4.06
CA LEU A 82 -8.27 -9.10 4.12
C LEU A 82 -8.18 -8.04 3.01
N LYS A 83 -9.26 -7.78 2.29
CA LYS A 83 -9.30 -6.77 1.21
C LYS A 83 -10.55 -5.91 1.28
N LEU A 84 -10.62 -5.07 2.32
CA LEU A 84 -11.79 -4.24 2.62
C LEU A 84 -11.68 -2.84 2.01
N SER A 85 -10.55 -2.16 2.18
CA SER A 85 -10.33 -0.82 1.64
C SER A 85 -8.87 -0.54 1.33
N LEU A 86 -8.66 0.45 0.46
CA LEU A 86 -7.35 1.00 0.16
C LEU A 86 -7.43 2.52 0.31
N THR A 87 -6.61 3.09 1.18
CA THR A 87 -6.44 4.53 1.29
C THR A 87 -5.19 4.93 0.52
N TYR A 88 -5.33 5.89 -0.39
CA TYR A 88 -4.25 6.38 -1.23
C TYR A 88 -4.10 7.89 -1.08
N ASP A 89 -2.95 8.44 -1.47
CA ASP A 89 -2.81 9.88 -1.57
C ASP A 89 -3.59 10.42 -2.79
N ASN A 90 -3.51 11.70 -3.04
CA ASN A 90 -4.19 12.32 -4.17
C ASN A 90 -3.39 12.16 -5.48
N GLY A 91 -2.59 11.11 -5.61
CA GLY A 91 -1.75 10.82 -6.77
C GLY A 91 -2.55 10.37 -7.99
N THR A 92 -2.20 10.89 -9.16
CA THR A 92 -2.90 10.60 -10.42
C THR A 92 -2.69 9.17 -10.91
N GLU A 93 -1.72 8.45 -10.38
CA GLU A 93 -1.51 7.03 -10.66
C GLU A 93 -2.70 6.16 -10.21
N MET A 94 -3.55 6.66 -9.31
CA MET A 94 -4.80 6.01 -8.91
C MET A 94 -6.04 6.61 -9.59
N ALA A 95 -5.88 7.28 -10.73
CA ALA A 95 -7.00 7.84 -11.49
C ALA A 95 -8.02 6.79 -11.94
N GLN A 96 -7.62 5.54 -12.09
CA GLN A 96 -8.50 4.42 -12.46
C GLN A 96 -9.09 3.68 -11.25
N HIS A 97 -9.26 4.36 -10.11
CA HIS A 97 -9.76 3.77 -8.87
C HIS A 97 -11.15 3.13 -8.98
N LYS A 98 -12.04 3.66 -9.83
CA LYS A 98 -13.36 3.08 -10.06
C LYS A 98 -13.29 1.70 -10.73
N THR A 99 -12.42 1.56 -11.74
CA THR A 99 -12.15 0.27 -12.39
C THR A 99 -11.49 -0.70 -11.42
N PHE A 100 -10.54 -0.22 -10.63
CA PHE A 100 -9.92 -1.01 -9.56
C PHE A 100 -10.96 -1.56 -8.58
N THR A 101 -11.86 -0.71 -8.08
CA THR A 101 -12.93 -1.14 -7.16
C THR A 101 -13.89 -2.13 -7.82
N LYS A 102 -14.26 -1.91 -9.07
CA LYS A 102 -15.10 -2.85 -9.84
C LYS A 102 -14.46 -4.24 -9.93
N ASN A 103 -13.15 -4.29 -10.20
CA ASN A 103 -12.43 -5.54 -10.42
C ASN A 103 -12.06 -6.27 -9.13
N THR A 104 -11.81 -5.56 -8.05
CA THR A 104 -11.31 -6.13 -6.78
C THR A 104 -12.34 -6.16 -5.67
N LYS A 105 -13.42 -5.38 -5.76
CA LYS A 105 -14.38 -5.09 -4.70
C LYS A 105 -13.80 -4.29 -3.52
N VAL A 106 -12.57 -3.81 -3.66
CA VAL A 106 -11.89 -2.97 -2.65
C VAL A 106 -12.25 -1.51 -2.87
N LYS A 107 -12.80 -0.86 -1.86
CA LYS A 107 -13.12 0.58 -1.91
C LYS A 107 -11.85 1.40 -1.76
N VAL A 108 -11.71 2.43 -2.60
CA VAL A 108 -10.55 3.35 -2.59
C VAL A 108 -10.97 4.68 -1.98
N TYR A 109 -10.23 5.11 -0.97
CA TYR A 109 -10.39 6.41 -0.32
C TYR A 109 -9.15 7.26 -0.55
N PHE A 110 -9.34 8.55 -0.78
CA PHE A 110 -8.25 9.48 -1.03
C PHE A 110 -8.04 10.42 0.15
N ALA A 111 -6.79 10.48 0.63
CA ALA A 111 -6.36 11.48 1.58
C ALA A 111 -6.51 12.89 1.00
N HIS A 112 -6.63 13.89 1.88
CA HIS A 112 -6.63 15.27 1.44
C HIS A 112 -5.27 15.66 0.84
N PRO A 113 -5.23 16.57 -0.12
CA PRO A 113 -3.96 17.08 -0.67
C PRO A 113 -3.06 17.61 0.45
N TYR A 114 -1.76 17.34 0.36
CA TYR A 114 -0.74 17.81 1.31
C TYR A 114 -0.97 17.39 2.77
N SER A 115 -1.60 16.23 3.00
CA SER A 115 -1.92 15.73 4.35
C SER A 115 -1.26 14.35 4.61
N PRO A 116 0.09 14.26 4.64
CA PRO A 116 0.78 12.98 4.81
C PRO A 116 0.45 12.29 6.15
N TRP A 117 0.10 13.07 7.19
CA TRP A 117 -0.32 12.54 8.50
C TRP A 117 -1.59 11.69 8.47
N GLU A 118 -2.37 11.73 7.38
CA GLU A 118 -3.54 10.89 7.20
C GLU A 118 -3.19 9.43 6.81
N ARG A 119 -1.91 9.18 6.47
CA ARG A 119 -1.39 7.86 6.11
C ARG A 119 -0.08 7.54 6.84
N PRO A 120 -0.08 7.56 8.19
CA PRO A 120 1.15 7.42 8.97
C PRO A 120 1.80 6.03 8.83
N THR A 121 1.00 4.99 8.64
CA THR A 121 1.49 3.62 8.49
C THR A 121 2.34 3.47 7.24
N ASN A 122 1.87 4.03 6.14
CA ASN A 122 2.58 3.98 4.86
C ASN A 122 3.87 4.79 4.90
N GLU A 123 3.82 6.00 5.47
CA GLU A 123 4.98 6.87 5.60
C GLU A 123 6.08 6.22 6.43
N ASN A 124 5.72 5.64 7.58
CA ASN A 124 6.67 4.89 8.43
C ASN A 124 7.28 3.70 7.69
N THR A 125 6.48 2.92 6.98
CA THR A 125 6.95 1.77 6.22
C THR A 125 7.86 2.17 5.06
N ASN A 126 7.55 3.26 4.37
CA ASN A 126 8.41 3.79 3.31
C ASN A 126 9.80 4.18 3.86
N GLY A 127 9.86 4.71 5.07
CA GLY A 127 11.13 4.96 5.76
C GLY A 127 11.96 3.70 5.95
N LEU A 128 11.35 2.60 6.34
CA LEU A 128 12.02 1.30 6.49
C LEU A 128 12.49 0.73 5.14
N ILE A 129 11.71 0.90 4.08
CA ILE A 129 12.09 0.50 2.72
C ILE A 129 13.34 1.27 2.26
N ARG A 130 13.44 2.54 2.64
CA ARG A 130 14.60 3.38 2.30
C ARG A 130 15.91 2.93 2.97
N ASP A 131 15.85 2.15 4.03
CA ASP A 131 17.05 1.51 4.61
C ASP A 131 17.68 0.49 3.65
N TYR A 132 16.84 -0.17 2.83
CA TYR A 132 17.30 -1.14 1.80
C TYR A 132 17.53 -0.49 0.44
N PHE A 133 16.67 0.46 0.08
CA PHE A 133 16.68 1.17 -1.20
C PHE A 133 16.71 2.68 -0.94
N PRO A 134 17.92 3.24 -0.69
CA PRO A 134 18.05 4.67 -0.43
C PRO A 134 17.61 5.52 -1.63
N LYS A 135 17.39 6.82 -1.38
CA LYS A 135 17.10 7.77 -2.46
C LYS A 135 18.18 7.69 -3.54
N GLY A 136 17.77 7.70 -4.81
CA GLY A 136 18.67 7.52 -5.94
C GLY A 136 18.78 6.07 -6.42
N THR A 137 18.15 5.11 -5.76
CA THR A 137 18.06 3.73 -6.26
C THR A 137 17.27 3.72 -7.58
N ASP A 138 17.81 3.07 -8.61
CA ASP A 138 17.08 2.78 -9.84
C ASP A 138 16.36 1.44 -9.70
N PHE A 139 15.05 1.47 -9.54
CA PHE A 139 14.24 0.27 -9.38
C PHE A 139 14.18 -0.61 -10.63
N ASN A 140 14.54 -0.07 -11.80
CA ASN A 140 14.66 -0.88 -13.01
C ASN A 140 15.79 -1.91 -12.92
N LEU A 141 16.78 -1.65 -12.06
CA LEU A 141 17.92 -2.54 -11.82
C LEU A 141 17.69 -3.54 -10.67
N ILE A 142 16.57 -3.40 -9.96
CA ILE A 142 16.22 -4.28 -8.84
C ILE A 142 15.29 -5.39 -9.34
N SER A 143 15.69 -6.64 -9.12
CA SER A 143 14.87 -7.78 -9.54
C SER A 143 13.65 -7.97 -8.66
N LYS A 144 12.63 -8.66 -9.18
CA LYS A 144 11.45 -9.07 -8.39
C LYS A 144 11.85 -9.91 -7.19
N LYS A 145 12.88 -10.75 -7.32
CA LYS A 145 13.41 -11.56 -6.23
C LYS A 145 13.98 -10.70 -5.11
N GLN A 146 14.79 -9.67 -5.45
CA GLN A 146 15.33 -8.73 -4.48
C GLN A 146 14.25 -7.95 -3.74
N LEU A 147 13.21 -7.49 -4.46
CA LEU A 147 12.05 -6.84 -3.85
C LEU A 147 11.33 -7.77 -2.88
N LYS A 148 11.15 -9.04 -3.26
CA LYS A 148 10.51 -10.04 -2.41
C LYS A 148 11.32 -10.35 -1.16
N GLU A 149 12.63 -10.41 -1.26
CA GLU A 149 13.54 -10.62 -0.12
C GLU A 149 13.41 -9.48 0.90
N VAL A 150 13.38 -8.23 0.44
CA VAL A 150 13.20 -7.06 1.32
C VAL A 150 11.80 -7.07 1.95
N GLN A 151 10.77 -7.37 1.18
CA GLN A 151 9.41 -7.53 1.70
C GLN A 151 9.38 -8.56 2.84
N ASN A 152 9.97 -9.73 2.64
CA ASN A 152 10.00 -10.79 3.64
C ASN A 152 10.77 -10.38 4.89
N GLN A 153 11.94 -9.75 4.73
CA GLN A 153 12.72 -9.28 5.86
C GLN A 153 11.94 -8.26 6.71
N LEU A 154 11.24 -7.33 6.09
CA LEU A 154 10.42 -6.35 6.80
C LEU A 154 9.20 -6.98 7.48
N ASN A 155 8.58 -7.97 6.85
CA ASN A 155 7.42 -8.68 7.43
C ASN A 155 7.81 -9.64 8.56
N GLU A 156 9.04 -10.07 8.62
CA GLU A 156 9.58 -10.95 9.68
C GLU A 156 10.23 -10.16 10.83
N ARG A 157 10.44 -8.86 10.66
CA ARG A 157 11.05 -8.00 11.68
C ARG A 157 10.07 -7.71 12.82
N PRO A 158 10.43 -7.96 14.09
CA PRO A 158 9.61 -7.55 15.25
C PRO A 158 9.38 -6.04 15.26
N ARG A 159 8.17 -5.63 15.59
CA ARG A 159 7.77 -4.23 15.65
C ARG A 159 7.31 -3.85 17.05
N LYS A 160 7.84 -2.76 17.56
CA LYS A 160 7.43 -2.23 18.87
C LYS A 160 5.93 -1.93 18.90
N THR A 161 5.37 -1.38 17.84
CA THR A 161 3.93 -1.08 17.72
C THR A 161 3.04 -2.32 17.70
N LEU A 162 3.61 -3.50 17.50
CA LEU A 162 2.94 -4.81 17.52
C LEU A 162 3.37 -5.64 18.76
N GLU A 163 3.80 -4.97 19.83
CA GLU A 163 4.31 -5.62 21.04
C GLU A 163 5.44 -6.61 20.74
N TYR A 164 6.33 -6.22 19.82
CA TYR A 164 7.47 -7.00 19.32
C TYR A 164 7.12 -8.25 18.52
N GLU A 165 5.85 -8.42 18.14
CA GLU A 165 5.47 -9.40 17.12
C GLU A 165 5.84 -8.90 15.73
N SER A 166 6.10 -9.81 14.79
CA SER A 166 6.33 -9.44 13.38
C SER A 166 5.01 -9.20 12.64
N PRO A 167 5.01 -8.39 11.58
CA PRO A 167 3.83 -8.24 10.71
C PRO A 167 3.29 -9.58 10.18
N LEU A 168 4.19 -10.49 9.78
CA LEU A 168 3.80 -11.80 9.28
C LEU A 168 3.06 -12.63 10.33
N ASN A 169 3.59 -12.70 11.56
CA ASN A 169 2.95 -13.43 12.64
C ASN A 169 1.62 -12.79 13.04
N THR A 170 1.57 -11.46 13.08
CA THR A 170 0.34 -10.74 13.46
C THR A 170 -0.78 -10.98 12.45
N ILE A 171 -0.52 -10.86 11.14
CA ILE A 171 -1.54 -11.08 10.12
C ILE A 171 -2.00 -12.55 10.09
N SER A 172 -1.06 -13.48 10.25
CA SER A 172 -1.39 -14.91 10.29
C SER A 172 -2.28 -15.26 11.48
N ARG A 173 -1.96 -14.74 12.66
CA ARG A 173 -2.76 -14.94 13.88
C ARG A 173 -4.17 -14.35 13.75
N LEU A 174 -4.29 -13.11 13.29
CA LEU A 174 -5.58 -12.45 13.15
C LEU A 174 -6.44 -13.08 12.04
N TYR A 175 -5.82 -13.50 10.95
CA TYR A 175 -6.51 -14.20 9.89
C TYR A 175 -7.06 -15.55 10.36
N MET A 176 -6.28 -16.32 11.07
CA MET A 176 -6.74 -17.61 11.63
C MET A 176 -7.85 -17.43 12.66
N ASN A 177 -7.76 -16.41 13.51
CA ASN A 177 -8.80 -16.12 14.52
C ASN A 177 -10.14 -15.69 13.92
N GLN A 178 -10.16 -15.16 12.70
CA GLN A 178 -11.40 -14.79 12.00
C GLN A 178 -12.09 -15.96 11.29
N ASN A 179 -11.38 -17.06 11.08
CA ASN A 179 -11.88 -18.24 10.38
C ASN A 179 -12.37 -19.36 11.32
N PHE A 180 -12.43 -19.08 12.60
CA PHE A 180 -12.96 -20.00 13.60
C PHE A 180 -14.28 -19.53 14.18
#